data_714ecdfa1f7ba9b58e72c21d725dfca9
#
_entry.id   714ecdfa1f7ba9b58e72c21d725dfca9
#
_cell.length_a   1.000
_cell.length_b   1.000
_cell.length_c   1.000
_cell.angle_alpha   90.00
_cell.angle_beta   90.00
_cell.angle_gamma   90.00
#
_symmetry.space_group_name_H-M   'P 1'
#
loop_
_entity.id
_entity.type
_entity.pdbx_description
1 polymer ?
#
loop_
_entity_poly.entity_id
_entity_poly.type
_entity_poly.pdbx_seq_one_letter_code
_entity_poly.pdbx_strand_id
1 'polypeptide(L)'
;LSLSDRIEGGVVQQATLGKALRWPLGADPSVLAGLTVGRIQRRGKYLWLPLLPRGGLLLHLGMSGSLSFDEGPLQGWPAPGPHDHFDLQTSRGLLRLHDPRRFGAVIWGESMHAGLVGQLLARLGVEPLSPGWTPALLRQGLVGRRVAIKQALLAGDVVVGVGNIYASEALFRAGIHPE
;
A
#
# COMPACT_ATOMS: atom_id res chain seq x y z
N LEU A 1 8.90 10.58 -14.36
CA LEU A 1 9.49 10.20 -13.07
C LEU A 1 8.43 9.51 -12.21
N SER A 2 8.79 8.41 -11.55
CA SER A 2 7.89 7.73 -10.62
C SER A 2 7.71 8.54 -9.32
N LEU A 3 6.68 8.22 -8.52
CA LEU A 3 6.53 8.82 -7.19
C LEU A 3 7.80 8.64 -6.34
N SER A 4 8.44 7.47 -6.42
CA SER A 4 9.66 7.18 -5.66
C SER A 4 10.78 8.15 -6.01
N ASP A 5 11.01 8.39 -7.30
CA ASP A 5 12.10 9.28 -7.75
C ASP A 5 11.91 10.74 -7.31
N ARG A 6 10.64 11.14 -7.14
CA ARG A 6 10.27 12.51 -6.77
C ARG A 6 10.41 12.75 -5.26
N ILE A 7 10.02 11.79 -4.41
CA ILE A 7 9.96 11.95 -2.96
C ILE A 7 11.22 11.47 -2.23
N GLU A 8 11.98 10.53 -2.80
CA GLU A 8 13.17 9.91 -2.19
C GLU A 8 14.20 10.98 -1.78
N GLY A 9 14.73 10.87 -0.56
CA GLY A 9 15.68 11.85 0.02
C GLY A 9 14.99 13.09 0.61
N GLY A 10 13.67 13.21 0.52
CA GLY A 10 12.93 14.27 1.19
C GLY A 10 12.96 14.09 2.71
N VAL A 11 13.20 15.15 3.47
CA VAL A 11 13.12 15.15 4.93
C VAL A 11 11.69 15.47 5.34
N VAL A 12 11.07 14.59 6.14
CA VAL A 12 9.72 14.80 6.66
C VAL A 12 9.71 15.99 7.60
N GLN A 13 8.79 16.89 7.38
CA GLN A 13 8.63 18.09 8.19
C GLN A 13 7.38 18.01 9.05
N GLN A 14 6.29 17.50 8.48
CA GLN A 14 5.04 17.33 9.19
C GLN A 14 4.25 16.18 8.58
N ALA A 15 3.53 15.45 9.42
CA ALA A 15 2.47 14.55 9.01
C ALA A 15 1.16 14.97 9.64
N THR A 16 0.08 14.96 8.84
CA THR A 16 -1.25 15.36 9.28
C THR A 16 -2.25 14.26 8.96
N LEU A 17 -3.08 13.93 9.93
CA LEU A 17 -4.16 12.95 9.77
C LEU A 17 -5.49 13.67 9.55
N GLY A 18 -6.25 13.20 8.57
CA GLY A 18 -7.66 13.53 8.40
C GLY A 18 -8.58 12.60 9.18
N LYS A 19 -9.72 12.24 8.59
CA LYS A 19 -10.64 11.26 9.19
C LYS A 19 -10.00 9.87 9.27
N ALA A 20 -10.36 9.10 10.29
CA ALA A 20 -9.84 7.76 10.51
C ALA A 20 -9.99 6.86 9.27
N LEU A 21 -8.90 6.24 8.86
CA LEU A 21 -8.85 5.18 7.85
C LEU A 21 -9.17 3.83 8.49
N ARG A 22 -9.12 2.76 7.67
CA ARG A 22 -9.36 1.39 8.14
C ARG A 22 -8.48 0.97 9.33
N TRP A 23 -7.23 1.44 9.36
CA TRP A 23 -6.26 1.17 10.41
C TRP A 23 -5.73 2.49 10.97
N PRO A 24 -5.51 2.61 12.27
CA PRO A 24 -4.84 3.78 12.83
C PRO A 24 -3.39 3.83 12.35
N LEU A 25 -2.80 5.02 12.36
CA LEU A 25 -1.37 5.19 12.04
C LEU A 25 -0.47 4.31 12.93
N GLY A 26 -0.88 4.10 14.18
CA GLY A 26 -0.14 3.28 15.14
C GLY A 26 1.00 4.01 15.87
N ALA A 27 1.17 5.30 15.59
CA ALA A 27 2.13 6.18 16.26
C ALA A 27 1.60 7.61 16.27
N ASP A 28 2.17 8.48 17.11
CA ASP A 28 1.95 9.92 17.00
C ASP A 28 2.59 10.43 15.70
N PRO A 29 1.87 11.22 14.87
CA PRO A 29 2.41 11.74 13.61
C PRO A 29 3.70 12.55 13.77
N SER A 30 3.93 13.16 14.92
CA SER A 30 5.14 13.96 15.19
C SER A 30 6.43 13.14 15.18
N VAL A 31 6.35 11.82 15.44
CA VAL A 31 7.54 10.94 15.42
C VAL A 31 8.13 10.77 14.02
N LEU A 32 7.38 11.14 12.99
CA LEU A 32 7.83 11.08 11.60
C LEU A 32 8.69 12.28 11.21
N ALA A 33 8.60 13.38 11.94
CA ALA A 33 9.35 14.60 11.65
C ALA A 33 10.87 14.37 11.76
N GLY A 34 11.62 14.93 10.83
CA GLY A 34 13.08 14.78 10.73
C GLY A 34 13.56 13.50 10.09
N LEU A 35 12.68 12.51 9.83
CA LEU A 35 13.07 11.29 9.12
C LEU A 35 13.22 11.55 7.63
N THR A 36 14.14 10.82 6.98
CA THR A 36 14.39 10.95 5.54
C THR A 36 13.68 9.86 4.77
N VAL A 37 12.94 10.24 3.74
CA VAL A 37 12.22 9.30 2.87
C VAL A 37 13.21 8.47 2.05
N GLY A 38 13.13 7.15 2.18
CA GLY A 38 13.89 6.21 1.36
C GLY A 38 13.14 5.79 0.10
N ARG A 39 13.75 4.91 -0.68
CA ARG A 39 13.17 4.39 -1.91
C ARG A 39 11.92 3.56 -1.64
N ILE A 40 10.80 3.91 -2.27
CA ILE A 40 9.52 3.19 -2.12
C ILE A 40 9.65 1.77 -2.66
N GLN A 41 9.11 0.82 -1.91
CA GLN A 41 9.02 -0.59 -2.30
C GLN A 41 7.55 -0.99 -2.42
N ARG A 42 7.23 -1.80 -3.44
CA ARG A 42 5.89 -2.36 -3.60
C ARG A 42 5.86 -3.83 -3.20
N ARG A 43 4.83 -4.20 -2.46
CA ARG A 43 4.50 -5.59 -2.15
C ARG A 43 3.00 -5.82 -2.36
N GLY A 44 2.66 -6.48 -3.44
CA GLY A 44 1.27 -6.64 -3.88
C GLY A 44 0.58 -5.30 -4.10
N LYS A 45 -0.44 -5.01 -3.31
CA LYS A 45 -1.19 -3.74 -3.30
C LYS A 45 -0.73 -2.78 -2.21
N TYR A 46 0.34 -3.12 -1.50
CA TYR A 46 0.95 -2.26 -0.49
C TYR A 46 2.17 -1.53 -1.06
N LEU A 47 2.37 -0.31 -0.58
CA LEU A 47 3.58 0.47 -0.76
C LEU A 47 4.24 0.63 0.60
N TRP A 48 5.52 0.30 0.69
CA TRP A 48 6.34 0.61 1.83
C TRP A 48 7.18 1.83 1.53
N LEU A 49 6.98 2.89 2.30
CA LEU A 49 7.73 4.13 2.26
C LEU A 49 8.71 4.13 3.44
N PRO A 50 9.99 3.75 3.23
CA PRO A 50 10.97 3.79 4.30
C PRO A 50 11.16 5.21 4.82
N LEU A 51 11.33 5.35 6.13
CA LEU A 51 11.66 6.61 6.80
C LEU A 51 12.92 6.40 7.64
N LEU A 52 14.04 6.86 7.10
CA LEU A 52 15.37 6.62 7.66
C LEU A 52 15.69 7.57 8.83
N PRO A 53 16.44 7.13 9.84
CA PRO A 53 17.18 5.85 9.92
C PRO A 53 16.32 4.67 10.40
N ARG A 54 15.03 4.84 10.70
CA ARG A 54 14.21 3.78 11.31
C ARG A 54 12.79 3.78 10.78
N GLY A 55 12.26 2.58 10.53
CA GLY A 55 10.85 2.37 10.24
C GLY A 55 10.40 2.87 8.88
N GLY A 56 9.10 3.06 8.77
CA GLY A 56 8.45 3.55 7.55
C GLY A 56 6.93 3.49 7.63
N LEU A 57 6.30 3.87 6.53
CA LEU A 57 4.85 3.85 6.37
C LEU A 57 4.45 2.75 5.40
N LEU A 58 3.56 1.86 5.84
CA LEU A 58 2.86 0.93 4.95
C LEU A 58 1.57 1.59 4.47
N LEU A 59 1.48 1.82 3.16
CA LEU A 59 0.33 2.44 2.52
C LEU A 59 -0.45 1.40 1.71
N HIS A 60 -1.77 1.50 1.76
CA HIS A 60 -2.69 0.72 0.94
C HIS A 60 -3.82 1.64 0.44
N LEU A 61 -4.10 1.63 -0.86
CA LEU A 61 -5.06 2.58 -1.45
C LEU A 61 -6.52 2.13 -1.33
N GLY A 62 -6.77 0.94 -0.79
CA GLY A 62 -8.12 0.40 -0.74
C GLY A 62 -8.69 0.19 -2.13
N MET A 63 -9.89 0.70 -2.37
CA MET A 63 -10.60 0.57 -3.65
C MET A 63 -10.68 1.89 -4.42
N SER A 64 -10.65 3.02 -3.74
CA SER A 64 -10.87 4.36 -4.30
C SER A 64 -9.78 5.35 -3.94
N GLY A 65 -8.79 4.92 -3.16
CA GLY A 65 -7.70 5.77 -2.74
C GLY A 65 -6.72 6.07 -3.87
N SER A 66 -6.15 7.26 -3.82
CA SER A 66 -5.08 7.70 -4.70
C SER A 66 -4.03 8.46 -3.91
N LEU A 67 -2.79 8.41 -4.39
CA LEU A 67 -1.70 9.22 -3.87
C LEU A 67 -1.34 10.27 -4.91
N SER A 68 -1.28 11.52 -4.48
CA SER A 68 -0.66 12.62 -5.23
C SER A 68 0.65 13.04 -4.56
N PHE A 69 1.56 13.56 -5.35
CA PHE A 69 2.76 14.20 -4.86
C PHE A 69 2.97 15.51 -5.62
N ASP A 70 2.83 16.60 -4.90
CA ASP A 70 3.00 17.94 -5.43
C ASP A 70 4.36 18.47 -4.97
N GLU A 71 5.25 18.71 -5.96
CA GLU A 71 6.58 19.26 -5.71
C GLU A 71 6.48 20.77 -5.46
N GLY A 72 7.30 21.25 -4.55
CA GLY A 72 7.36 22.69 -4.30
C GLY A 72 7.74 23.06 -2.87
N PRO A 73 7.83 24.35 -2.60
CA PRO A 73 8.17 24.86 -1.28
C PRO A 73 7.07 24.57 -0.26
N LEU A 74 7.46 24.51 1.01
CA LEU A 74 6.64 24.18 2.16
C LEU A 74 5.40 25.06 2.44
N GLN A 75 5.28 26.18 1.77
CA GLN A 75 4.22 27.13 2.02
C GLN A 75 3.27 27.20 0.83
N GLY A 76 1.98 27.21 1.11
CA GLY A 76 0.96 27.43 0.10
C GLY A 76 0.26 26.17 -0.41
N TRP A 77 0.45 25.01 0.23
CA TRP A 77 -0.34 23.83 -0.13
C TRP A 77 -1.82 24.05 0.17
N PRO A 78 -2.71 23.62 -0.72
CA PRO A 78 -4.14 23.68 -0.47
C PRO A 78 -4.48 22.92 0.82
N ALA A 79 -5.36 23.50 1.65
CA ALA A 79 -5.89 22.79 2.80
C ALA A 79 -6.46 21.41 2.38
N PRO A 80 -6.34 20.38 3.22
CA PRO A 80 -6.89 19.06 2.88
C PRO A 80 -8.40 19.15 2.71
N GLY A 81 -8.90 18.54 1.66
CA GLY A 81 -10.33 18.41 1.37
C GLY A 81 -11.00 17.35 2.25
N PRO A 82 -12.32 17.14 2.10
CA PRO A 82 -13.11 16.26 2.96
C PRO A 82 -12.74 14.77 2.85
N HIS A 83 -12.00 14.39 1.81
CA HIS A 83 -11.55 13.02 1.52
C HIS A 83 -10.02 12.86 1.55
N ASP A 84 -9.28 13.89 1.98
CA ASP A 84 -7.84 13.82 2.19
C ASP A 84 -7.59 13.38 3.63
N HIS A 85 -6.97 12.21 3.80
CA HIS A 85 -6.92 11.57 5.10
C HIS A 85 -5.50 11.39 5.65
N PHE A 86 -4.50 11.67 4.83
CA PHE A 86 -3.11 11.70 5.25
C PHE A 86 -2.31 12.64 4.36
N ASP A 87 -1.59 13.57 4.98
CA ASP A 87 -0.62 14.45 4.36
C ASP A 87 0.75 14.20 4.98
N LEU A 88 1.77 14.02 4.13
CA LEU A 88 3.16 13.97 4.52
C LEU A 88 3.90 15.10 3.81
N GLN A 89 4.18 16.15 4.54
CA GLN A 89 4.99 17.28 4.06
C GLN A 89 6.47 16.92 4.20
N THR A 90 7.20 17.05 3.11
CA THR A 90 8.63 16.81 3.07
C THR A 90 9.36 18.01 2.50
N SER A 91 10.68 18.06 2.64
CA SER A 91 11.51 19.10 2.01
C SER A 91 11.43 19.11 0.47
N ARG A 92 10.81 18.10 -0.16
CA ARG A 92 10.64 17.99 -1.61
C ARG A 92 9.23 18.28 -2.09
N GLY A 93 8.24 18.23 -1.19
CA GLY A 93 6.84 18.43 -1.56
C GLY A 93 5.88 17.75 -0.61
N LEU A 94 4.61 17.72 -1.00
CA LEU A 94 3.49 17.15 -0.26
C LEU A 94 3.05 15.83 -0.88
N LEU A 95 3.13 14.74 -0.12
CA LEU A 95 2.43 13.49 -0.42
C LEU A 95 1.07 13.51 0.26
N ARG A 96 0.00 13.37 -0.52
CA ARG A 96 -1.38 13.36 -0.04
C ARG A 96 -2.10 12.07 -0.40
N LEU A 97 -2.77 11.47 0.58
CA LEU A 97 -3.69 10.36 0.36
C LEU A 97 -5.13 10.86 0.33
N HIS A 98 -5.74 10.78 -0.84
CA HIS A 98 -7.16 11.01 -1.07
C HIS A 98 -7.91 9.68 -1.11
N ASP A 99 -8.93 9.47 -0.27
CA ASP A 99 -9.73 8.23 -0.26
C ASP A 99 -11.17 8.44 0.21
N PRO A 100 -12.11 8.67 -0.71
CA PRO A 100 -13.52 8.93 -0.39
C PRO A 100 -14.18 7.84 0.46
N ARG A 101 -13.76 6.58 0.30
CA ARG A 101 -14.37 5.44 0.99
C ARG A 101 -13.66 5.03 2.27
N ARG A 102 -12.45 5.56 2.53
CA ARG A 102 -11.62 5.28 3.69
C ARG A 102 -11.28 3.79 3.91
N PHE A 103 -11.16 3.04 2.81
CA PHE A 103 -10.72 1.64 2.83
C PHE A 103 -9.20 1.50 2.70
N GLY A 104 -8.53 2.61 2.46
CA GLY A 104 -7.09 2.72 2.48
C GLY A 104 -6.50 2.60 3.88
N ALA A 105 -5.18 2.59 3.93
CA ALA A 105 -4.45 2.55 5.18
C ALA A 105 -3.12 3.31 5.05
N VAL A 106 -2.71 3.93 6.15
CA VAL A 106 -1.35 4.41 6.39
C VAL A 106 -0.98 3.93 7.78
N ILE A 107 0.02 3.05 7.87
CA ILE A 107 0.40 2.40 9.11
C ILE A 107 1.90 2.61 9.32
N TRP A 108 2.27 3.15 10.48
CA TRP A 108 3.66 3.21 10.91
C TRP A 108 4.14 1.82 11.34
N GLY A 109 5.36 1.49 11.00
CA GLY A 109 6.03 0.28 11.48
C GLY A 109 7.53 0.49 11.61
N GLU A 110 8.13 -0.16 12.57
CA GLU A 110 9.59 -0.13 12.76
C GLU A 110 10.34 -0.82 11.61
N SER A 111 9.69 -1.77 10.95
CA SER A 111 10.19 -2.45 9.75
C SER A 111 9.05 -3.15 9.01
N MET A 112 9.34 -3.66 7.81
CA MET A 112 8.41 -4.50 7.04
C MET A 112 8.11 -5.87 7.71
N HIS A 113 8.87 -6.25 8.73
CA HIS A 113 8.79 -7.56 9.37
C HIS A 113 8.24 -7.51 10.80
N ALA A 114 8.02 -6.32 11.35
CA ALA A 114 7.61 -6.13 12.74
C ALA A 114 6.16 -5.70 12.88
N GLY A 115 5.57 -6.02 14.03
CA GLY A 115 4.24 -5.56 14.44
C GLY A 115 3.12 -5.87 13.44
N LEU A 116 2.17 -4.96 13.31
CA LEU A 116 1.04 -5.08 12.40
C LEU A 116 1.48 -5.10 10.92
N VAL A 117 2.48 -4.31 10.56
CA VAL A 117 3.05 -4.28 9.20
C VAL A 117 3.55 -5.66 8.80
N GLY A 118 4.39 -6.28 9.65
CA GLY A 118 4.90 -7.63 9.41
C GLY A 118 3.78 -8.67 9.29
N GLN A 119 2.77 -8.61 10.16
CA GLN A 119 1.62 -9.52 10.11
C GLN A 119 0.81 -9.40 8.81
N LEU A 120 0.62 -8.18 8.30
CA LEU A 120 -0.09 -7.95 7.04
C LEU A 120 0.71 -8.46 5.84
N LEU A 121 2.02 -8.20 5.81
CA LEU A 121 2.87 -8.58 4.69
C LEU A 121 3.22 -10.08 4.68
N ALA A 122 3.34 -10.73 5.83
CA ALA A 122 3.67 -12.16 5.95
C ALA A 122 2.59 -13.08 5.36
N ARG A 123 1.34 -12.60 5.25
CA ARG A 123 0.23 -13.37 4.67
C ARG A 123 0.19 -13.33 3.14
N LEU A 124 1.03 -12.52 2.52
CA LEU A 124 1.00 -12.30 1.07
C LEU A 124 1.76 -13.40 0.34
N GLY A 125 1.11 -13.99 -0.66
CA GLY A 125 1.69 -14.95 -1.57
C GLY A 125 2.77 -14.37 -2.49
N VAL A 126 3.17 -15.10 -3.52
CA VAL A 126 4.22 -14.66 -4.45
C VAL A 126 3.75 -13.50 -5.35
N GLU A 127 4.69 -12.67 -5.77
CA GLU A 127 4.43 -11.67 -6.81
C GLU A 127 4.22 -12.34 -8.17
N PRO A 128 3.17 -11.98 -8.94
CA PRO A 128 2.81 -12.69 -10.17
C PRO A 128 3.84 -12.59 -11.29
N LEU A 129 4.73 -11.59 -11.23
CA LEU A 129 5.78 -11.38 -12.22
C LEU A 129 7.18 -11.72 -11.67
N SER A 130 7.25 -12.41 -10.52
CA SER A 130 8.52 -12.86 -9.97
C SER A 130 8.91 -14.24 -10.47
N PRO A 131 10.20 -14.59 -10.43
CA PRO A 131 10.65 -15.95 -10.77
C PRO A 131 10.04 -17.05 -9.89
N GLY A 132 9.55 -16.69 -8.70
CA GLY A 132 8.89 -17.63 -7.78
C GLY A 132 7.45 -18.00 -8.18
N TRP A 133 6.84 -17.28 -9.14
CA TRP A 133 5.50 -17.60 -9.60
C TRP A 133 5.53 -18.71 -10.68
N THR A 134 4.74 -19.73 -10.49
CA THR A 134 4.53 -20.79 -11.48
C THR A 134 3.07 -21.25 -11.48
N PRO A 135 2.54 -21.78 -12.62
CA PRO A 135 1.21 -22.39 -12.64
C PRO A 135 1.08 -23.56 -11.64
N ALA A 136 2.15 -24.31 -11.42
CA ALA A 136 2.19 -25.41 -10.45
C ALA A 136 1.98 -24.90 -9.01
N LEU A 137 2.64 -23.81 -8.64
CA LEU A 137 2.47 -23.17 -7.32
C LEU A 137 1.02 -22.72 -7.12
N LEU A 138 0.41 -22.08 -8.13
CA LEU A 138 -0.99 -21.68 -8.06
C LEU A 138 -1.90 -22.90 -7.87
N ARG A 139 -1.72 -23.94 -8.68
CA ARG A 139 -2.50 -25.18 -8.56
C ARG A 139 -2.35 -25.80 -7.18
N GLN A 140 -1.15 -25.92 -6.66
CA GLN A 140 -0.88 -26.47 -5.34
C GLN A 140 -1.56 -25.64 -4.24
N GLY A 141 -1.48 -24.33 -4.32
CA GLY A 141 -2.11 -23.41 -3.34
C GLY A 141 -3.64 -23.40 -3.40
N LEU A 142 -4.25 -23.89 -4.47
CA LEU A 142 -5.71 -23.99 -4.63
C LEU A 142 -6.26 -25.38 -4.26
N VAL A 143 -5.43 -26.43 -4.20
CA VAL A 143 -5.86 -27.79 -3.86
C VAL A 143 -6.51 -27.81 -2.48
N GLY A 144 -7.67 -28.45 -2.38
CA GLY A 144 -8.42 -28.63 -1.14
C GLY A 144 -9.18 -27.40 -0.64
N ARG A 145 -9.11 -26.26 -1.32
CA ARG A 145 -9.93 -25.09 -0.96
C ARG A 145 -11.39 -25.34 -1.31
N ARG A 146 -12.28 -24.94 -0.37
CA ARG A 146 -13.74 -25.07 -0.52
C ARG A 146 -14.43 -23.74 -0.84
N VAL A 147 -13.66 -22.66 -0.95
CA VAL A 147 -14.17 -21.34 -1.31
C VAL A 147 -14.21 -21.21 -2.84
N ALA A 148 -15.09 -20.36 -3.35
CA ALA A 148 -15.15 -20.01 -4.76
C ALA A 148 -13.77 -19.63 -5.29
N ILE A 149 -13.43 -20.09 -6.51
CA ILE A 149 -12.11 -19.88 -7.12
C ILE A 149 -11.73 -18.39 -7.18
N LYS A 150 -12.70 -17.54 -7.48
CA LYS A 150 -12.49 -16.08 -7.49
C LYS A 150 -12.09 -15.56 -6.12
N GLN A 151 -12.73 -16.02 -5.05
CA GLN A 151 -12.39 -15.63 -3.68
C GLN A 151 -11.00 -16.11 -3.28
N ALA A 152 -10.64 -17.34 -3.68
CA ALA A 152 -9.30 -17.87 -3.45
C ALA A 152 -8.21 -17.02 -4.12
N LEU A 153 -8.44 -16.54 -5.35
CA LEU A 153 -7.54 -15.64 -6.05
C LEU A 153 -7.45 -14.25 -5.39
N LEU A 154 -8.58 -13.74 -4.90
CA LEU A 154 -8.65 -12.43 -4.24
C LEU A 154 -8.02 -12.43 -2.85
N ALA A 155 -7.89 -13.59 -2.19
CA ALA A 155 -7.28 -13.73 -0.86
C ALA A 155 -5.82 -13.25 -0.84
N GLY A 156 -5.10 -13.40 -1.95
CA GLY A 156 -3.74 -12.88 -2.11
C GLY A 156 -2.67 -13.66 -1.36
N ASP A 157 -3.00 -14.83 -0.81
CA ASP A 157 -2.10 -15.68 -0.01
C ASP A 157 -1.32 -16.71 -0.86
N VAL A 158 -1.75 -16.98 -2.08
CA VAL A 158 -1.00 -17.80 -3.04
C VAL A 158 -0.27 -16.90 -4.04
N VAL A 159 -1.00 -16.01 -4.69
CA VAL A 159 -0.48 -14.98 -5.59
C VAL A 159 -1.03 -13.64 -5.17
N VAL A 160 -0.15 -12.68 -4.96
CA VAL A 160 -0.55 -11.35 -4.47
C VAL A 160 -0.92 -10.41 -5.62
N GLY A 161 -1.66 -9.34 -5.31
CA GLY A 161 -1.94 -8.27 -6.28
C GLY A 161 -3.17 -8.48 -7.15
N VAL A 162 -3.70 -9.70 -7.26
CA VAL A 162 -4.92 -9.99 -8.01
C VAL A 162 -6.10 -9.25 -7.39
N GLY A 163 -6.77 -8.42 -8.20
CA GLY A 163 -8.01 -7.73 -7.83
C GLY A 163 -9.20 -8.28 -8.59
N ASN A 164 -10.40 -7.71 -8.35
CA ASN A 164 -11.64 -8.15 -8.98
C ASN A 164 -11.56 -8.18 -10.51
N ILE A 165 -10.95 -7.17 -11.13
CA ILE A 165 -10.82 -7.08 -12.58
C ILE A 165 -10.00 -8.24 -13.11
N TYR A 166 -8.76 -8.38 -12.63
CA TYR A 166 -7.87 -9.45 -13.11
C TYR A 166 -8.37 -10.85 -12.77
N ALA A 167 -9.00 -11.05 -11.59
CA ALA A 167 -9.59 -12.34 -11.24
C ALA A 167 -10.71 -12.71 -12.25
N SER A 168 -11.61 -11.77 -12.56
CA SER A 168 -12.71 -12.01 -13.52
C SER A 168 -12.18 -12.28 -14.92
N GLU A 169 -11.25 -11.46 -15.42
CA GLU A 169 -10.66 -11.61 -16.75
C GLU A 169 -9.90 -12.93 -16.91
N ALA A 170 -9.11 -13.30 -15.90
CA ALA A 170 -8.35 -14.54 -15.93
C ALA A 170 -9.26 -15.78 -15.95
N LEU A 171 -10.29 -15.78 -15.10
CA LEU A 171 -11.27 -16.88 -15.05
C LEU A 171 -12.08 -16.96 -16.34
N PHE A 172 -12.53 -15.84 -16.88
CA PHE A 172 -13.23 -15.78 -18.15
C PHE A 172 -12.40 -16.36 -19.30
N ARG A 173 -11.13 -15.92 -19.42
CA ARG A 173 -10.22 -16.44 -20.45
C ARG A 173 -9.88 -17.93 -20.28
N ALA A 174 -9.89 -18.42 -19.04
CA ALA A 174 -9.66 -19.83 -18.74
C ALA A 174 -10.93 -20.69 -18.88
N GLY A 175 -12.11 -20.10 -19.14
CA GLY A 175 -13.38 -20.81 -19.19
C GLY A 175 -13.82 -21.39 -17.83
N ILE A 176 -13.37 -20.77 -16.71
CA ILE A 176 -13.66 -21.24 -15.35
C ILE A 176 -14.74 -20.38 -14.74
N HIS A 177 -15.80 -21.01 -14.21
CA HIS A 177 -16.85 -20.31 -13.46
C HIS A 177 -16.27 -19.74 -12.15
N PRO A 178 -16.63 -18.51 -11.77
CA PRO A 178 -16.03 -17.84 -10.60
C PRO A 178 -16.45 -18.40 -9.23
N GLU A 179 -17.57 -19.20 -9.20
CA GLU A 179 -18.14 -19.82 -7.99
C GLU A 179 -17.75 -21.30 -7.88
#